data_9193774ef31b296e4b04e3a727a1124f
#
_entry.id   9193774ef31b296e4b04e3a727a1124f
#
_cell.length_a   1.000
_cell.length_b   1.000
_cell.length_c   1.000
_cell.angle_alpha   90.00
_cell.angle_beta   90.00
_cell.angle_gamma   90.00
#
_symmetry.space_group_name_H-M   'P 1'
#
loop_
_entity.id
_entity.type
_entity.pdbx_description
1 polymer ?
#
loop_
_entity_poly.entity_id
_entity_poly.type
_entity_poly.pdbx_seq_one_letter_code
_entity_poly.pdbx_strand_id
1 'polypeptide(L)'
;MDKDFITLEETKDQLIGKVGTQRRDDYEEELRLYAIGAAIRQTRKLQNLTQEELGRMVGVQKAQISRIENGKNLTFATVLKLFKAMNISVKLDIDKLGRVALC
;
A
#
# COMPACT_ATOMS: atom_id res chain seq x y z
N MET A 1 7.24 14.22 3.15
CA MET A 1 6.16 13.25 2.99
C MET A 1 5.09 13.80 2.06
N ASP A 2 4.52 12.98 1.27
CA ASP A 2 3.55 13.39 0.29
C ASP A 2 2.21 13.72 0.95
N LYS A 3 1.65 14.86 0.57
CA LYS A 3 0.36 15.31 1.12
C LYS A 3 -0.82 14.52 0.58
N ASP A 4 -0.61 13.77 -0.49
CA ASP A 4 -1.68 13.02 -1.14
C ASP A 4 -2.05 11.73 -0.41
N PHE A 5 -1.27 11.35 0.60
CA PHE A 5 -1.53 10.14 1.34
C PHE A 5 -2.09 10.44 2.72
N ILE A 6 -3.14 9.69 3.07
CA ILE A 6 -3.69 9.72 4.42
C ILE A 6 -2.76 8.90 5.31
N THR A 7 -2.39 9.44 6.46
CA THR A 7 -1.56 8.68 7.38
C THR A 7 -2.38 7.58 8.05
N LEU A 8 -1.71 6.53 8.48
CA LEU A 8 -2.37 5.44 9.18
C LEU A 8 -3.02 5.93 10.48
N GLU A 9 -2.37 6.84 11.19
CA GLU A 9 -2.91 7.38 12.43
C GLU A 9 -4.21 8.14 12.20
N GLU A 10 -4.26 8.99 11.19
CA GLU A 10 -5.47 9.72 10.85
C GLU A 10 -6.62 8.77 10.54
N THR A 11 -6.34 7.72 9.77
CA THR A 11 -7.35 6.74 9.39
C THR A 11 -7.88 6.00 10.61
N LYS A 12 -7.01 5.56 11.50
CA LYS A 12 -7.41 4.86 12.71
C LYS A 12 -8.31 5.70 13.60
N ASP A 13 -7.91 6.94 13.82
CA ASP A 13 -8.65 7.83 14.72
C ASP A 13 -10.04 8.13 14.21
N GLN A 14 -10.19 8.23 12.89
CA GLN A 14 -11.48 8.51 12.29
C GLN A 14 -12.44 7.31 12.28
N LEU A 15 -11.91 6.10 12.09
CA LEU A 15 -12.74 4.94 11.81
C LEU A 15 -12.97 4.02 13.01
N ILE A 16 -12.03 3.93 13.92
CA ILE A 16 -12.03 2.84 14.88
C ILE A 16 -12.16 3.27 16.33
N GLY A 17 -11.70 4.45 16.67
CA GLY A 17 -11.74 4.90 18.05
C GLY A 17 -10.42 4.61 18.79
N LYS A 18 -10.49 4.30 20.06
CA LYS A 18 -9.32 4.33 20.92
C LYS A 18 -8.44 3.09 20.82
N VAL A 19 -7.14 3.30 20.98
CA VAL A 19 -6.12 2.25 21.02
C VAL A 19 -6.34 1.37 22.26
N GLY A 20 -5.97 0.10 22.14
CA GLY A 20 -5.91 -0.81 23.26
C GLY A 20 -7.01 -1.86 23.33
N THR A 21 -7.93 -1.85 22.39
CA THR A 21 -8.91 -2.93 22.30
C THR A 21 -8.46 -3.96 21.26
N GLN A 22 -8.81 -5.22 21.45
CA GLN A 22 -8.48 -6.27 20.51
C GLN A 22 -9.05 -5.98 19.13
N ARG A 23 -10.27 -5.49 19.08
CA ARG A 23 -10.90 -5.14 17.82
C ARG A 23 -10.13 -4.03 17.09
N ARG A 24 -9.63 -3.05 17.83
CA ARG A 24 -8.82 -1.98 17.27
C ARG A 24 -7.53 -2.53 16.65
N ASP A 25 -6.88 -3.47 17.32
CA ASP A 25 -5.63 -4.06 16.83
C ASP A 25 -5.85 -4.81 15.52
N ASP A 26 -6.94 -5.57 15.41
CA ASP A 26 -7.29 -6.26 14.17
C ASP A 26 -7.56 -5.28 13.03
N TYR A 27 -8.27 -4.20 13.33
CA TYR A 27 -8.53 -3.14 12.35
C TYR A 27 -7.25 -2.41 11.93
N GLU A 28 -6.31 -2.23 12.84
CA GLU A 28 -5.04 -1.58 12.50
C GLU A 28 -4.29 -2.35 11.45
N GLU A 29 -4.25 -3.68 11.56
CA GLU A 29 -3.60 -4.50 10.55
C GLU A 29 -4.30 -4.36 9.20
N GLU A 30 -5.62 -4.46 9.17
CA GLU A 30 -6.38 -4.28 7.94
C GLU A 30 -6.17 -2.90 7.32
N LEU A 31 -6.12 -1.87 8.15
CA LEU A 31 -5.91 -0.50 7.67
C LEU A 31 -4.52 -0.32 7.08
N ARG A 32 -3.50 -0.96 7.65
CA ARG A 32 -2.15 -0.90 7.08
C ARG A 32 -2.12 -1.51 5.68
N LEU A 33 -2.74 -2.66 5.52
CA LEU A 33 -2.81 -3.31 4.21
C LEU A 33 -3.62 -2.49 3.22
N TYR A 34 -4.73 -1.94 3.68
CA TYR A 34 -5.56 -1.08 2.85
C TYR A 34 -4.80 0.18 2.42
N ALA A 35 -4.04 0.79 3.31
CA ALA A 35 -3.26 1.98 3.00
C ALA A 35 -2.20 1.70 1.94
N ILE A 36 -1.54 0.55 2.00
CA ILE A 36 -0.57 0.13 0.99
C ILE A 36 -1.26 -0.06 -0.35
N GLY A 37 -2.39 -0.74 -0.36
CA GLY A 37 -3.17 -0.95 -1.58
C GLY A 37 -3.64 0.37 -2.20
N ALA A 38 -4.09 1.30 -1.35
CA ALA A 38 -4.50 2.63 -1.81
C ALA A 38 -3.34 3.42 -2.42
N ALA A 39 -2.14 3.29 -1.87
CA ALA A 39 -0.95 3.93 -2.41
C ALA A 39 -0.62 3.38 -3.81
N ILE A 40 -0.74 2.07 -3.99
CA ILE A 40 -0.53 1.44 -5.29
C ILE A 40 -1.55 1.98 -6.30
N ARG A 41 -2.82 2.02 -5.92
CA ARG A 41 -3.89 2.52 -6.79
C ARG A 41 -3.66 3.98 -7.16
N GLN A 42 -3.34 4.80 -6.20
CA GLN A 42 -3.11 6.22 -6.45
C GLN A 42 -1.94 6.44 -7.41
N THR A 43 -0.83 5.74 -7.17
CA THR A 43 0.35 5.80 -8.05
C THR A 43 -0.01 5.38 -9.47
N ARG A 44 -0.77 4.29 -9.59
CA ARG A 44 -1.22 3.79 -10.88
C ARG A 44 -2.04 4.85 -11.62
N LYS A 45 -2.99 5.45 -10.93
CA LYS A 45 -3.85 6.49 -11.53
C LYS A 45 -3.08 7.73 -11.92
N LEU A 46 -2.10 8.13 -11.12
CA LEU A 46 -1.26 9.28 -11.47
C LEU A 46 -0.45 9.05 -12.73
N GLN A 47 -0.17 7.80 -13.06
CA GLN A 47 0.55 7.44 -14.27
C GLN A 47 -0.38 7.06 -15.43
N ASN A 48 -1.68 7.24 -15.24
CA ASN A 48 -2.70 6.95 -16.24
C ASN A 48 -2.68 5.47 -16.71
N LEU A 49 -2.39 4.57 -15.78
CA LEU A 49 -2.40 3.14 -16.06
C LEU A 49 -3.73 2.53 -15.61
N THR A 50 -4.26 1.60 -16.41
CA THR A 50 -5.39 0.79 -15.98
C THR A 50 -4.89 -0.37 -15.12
N GLN A 51 -5.80 -1.00 -14.39
CA GLN A 51 -5.46 -2.21 -13.63
C GLN A 51 -4.95 -3.31 -14.57
N GLU A 52 -5.56 -3.42 -15.74
CA GLU A 52 -5.14 -4.40 -16.72
C GLU A 52 -3.74 -4.12 -17.24
N GLU A 53 -3.41 -2.87 -17.53
CA GLU A 53 -2.09 -2.49 -17.99
C GLU A 53 -1.03 -2.78 -16.92
N LEU A 54 -1.28 -2.40 -15.68
CA LEU A 54 -0.36 -2.69 -14.60
C LEU A 54 -0.19 -4.20 -14.41
N GLY A 55 -1.29 -4.94 -14.50
CA GLY A 55 -1.24 -6.40 -14.41
C GLY A 55 -0.34 -7.01 -15.46
N ARG A 56 -0.45 -6.54 -16.69
CA ARG A 56 0.42 -7.02 -17.79
C ARG A 56 1.90 -6.73 -17.52
N MET A 57 2.19 -5.58 -16.95
CA MET A 57 3.58 -5.18 -16.65
C MET A 57 4.24 -6.11 -15.63
N VAL A 58 3.46 -6.69 -14.73
CA VAL A 58 4.00 -7.56 -13.68
C VAL A 58 3.60 -9.02 -13.82
N GLY A 59 2.86 -9.35 -14.88
CA GLY A 59 2.51 -10.74 -15.17
C GLY A 59 1.35 -11.29 -14.34
N VAL A 60 0.41 -10.44 -13.92
CA VAL A 60 -0.77 -10.88 -13.18
C VAL A 60 -2.04 -10.36 -13.84
N GLN A 61 -3.17 -10.93 -13.46
CA GLN A 61 -4.45 -10.53 -14.04
C GLN A 61 -5.04 -9.30 -13.35
N LYS A 62 -5.91 -8.61 -14.05
CA LYS A 62 -6.62 -7.44 -13.53
C LYS A 62 -7.28 -7.71 -12.20
N ALA A 63 -7.93 -8.85 -12.03
CA ALA A 63 -8.60 -9.20 -10.80
C ALA A 63 -7.65 -9.24 -9.61
N GLN A 64 -6.42 -9.69 -9.84
CA GLN A 64 -5.41 -9.73 -8.80
C GLN A 64 -4.95 -8.32 -8.42
N ILE A 65 -4.77 -7.45 -9.40
CA ILE A 65 -4.44 -6.04 -9.12
C ILE A 65 -5.55 -5.40 -8.28
N SER A 66 -6.81 -5.67 -8.63
CA SER A 66 -7.94 -5.16 -7.88
C SER A 66 -7.90 -5.59 -6.40
N ARG A 67 -7.61 -6.86 -6.15
CA ARG A 67 -7.49 -7.36 -4.77
C ARG A 67 -6.35 -6.70 -4.01
N ILE A 68 -5.22 -6.54 -4.67
CA ILE A 68 -4.04 -5.89 -4.06
C ILE A 68 -4.36 -4.45 -3.71
N GLU A 69 -5.04 -3.74 -4.59
CA GLU A 69 -5.42 -2.34 -4.33
C GLU A 69 -6.44 -2.21 -3.21
N ASN A 70 -7.12 -3.28 -2.88
CA ASN A 70 -8.03 -3.32 -1.74
C ASN A 70 -7.38 -3.91 -0.47
N GLY A 71 -6.08 -4.08 -0.49
CA GLY A 71 -5.33 -4.54 0.67
C GLY A 71 -5.37 -6.05 0.89
N LYS A 72 -5.76 -6.82 -0.13
CA LYS A 72 -5.86 -8.27 -0.03
C LYS A 72 -4.70 -8.94 -0.76
N ASN A 73 -4.27 -10.08 -0.25
CA ASN A 73 -3.19 -10.87 -0.86
C ASN A 73 -1.90 -10.08 -1.06
N LEU A 74 -1.62 -9.16 -0.15
CA LEU A 74 -0.40 -8.39 -0.20
C LEU A 74 0.77 -9.18 0.34
N THR A 75 1.83 -9.28 -0.44
CA THR A 75 3.12 -9.74 0.04
C THR A 75 4.14 -8.65 -0.20
N PHE A 76 5.19 -8.66 0.60
CA PHE A 76 6.25 -7.67 0.47
C PHE A 76 6.84 -7.68 -0.94
N ALA A 77 7.11 -8.86 -1.47
CA ALA A 77 7.66 -9.01 -2.82
C ALA A 77 6.74 -8.43 -3.89
N THR A 78 5.43 -8.67 -3.77
CA THR A 78 4.46 -8.16 -4.73
C THR A 78 4.37 -6.64 -4.70
N VAL A 79 4.35 -6.05 -3.50
CA VAL A 79 4.31 -4.59 -3.35
C VAL A 79 5.53 -3.95 -4.01
N LEU A 80 6.72 -4.49 -3.75
CA LEU A 80 7.95 -3.97 -4.35
C LEU A 80 7.93 -4.12 -5.88
N LYS A 81 7.45 -5.24 -6.37
CA LYS A 81 7.36 -5.51 -7.80
C LYS A 81 6.45 -4.50 -8.50
N LEU A 82 5.32 -4.17 -7.89
CA LEU A 82 4.38 -3.22 -8.46
C LEU A 82 4.96 -1.80 -8.49
N PHE A 83 5.55 -1.35 -7.40
CA PHE A 83 6.16 -0.02 -7.37
C PHE A 83 7.33 0.07 -8.34
N LYS A 84 8.16 -0.97 -8.41
CA LYS A 84 9.26 -0.99 -9.35
C LYS A 84 8.78 -0.90 -10.80
N ALA A 85 7.70 -1.62 -11.14
CA ALA A 85 7.12 -1.55 -12.48
C ALA A 85 6.62 -0.15 -12.83
N MET A 86 6.20 0.61 -11.83
CA MET A 86 5.76 1.99 -12.00
C MET A 86 6.89 3.00 -11.86
N ASN A 87 8.13 2.56 -11.79
CA ASN A 87 9.33 3.40 -11.62
C ASN A 87 9.31 4.22 -10.34
N ILE A 88 8.74 3.67 -9.29
CA ILE A 88 8.70 4.32 -7.98
C ILE A 88 9.72 3.64 -7.07
N SER A 89 10.58 4.45 -6.47
CA SER A 89 11.53 3.97 -5.46
C SER A 89 10.82 3.71 -4.16
N VAL A 90 11.14 2.61 -3.51
CA VAL A 90 10.59 2.26 -2.21
C VAL A 90 11.73 2.21 -1.20
N LYS A 91 11.52 2.86 -0.07
CA LYS A 91 12.48 2.88 1.02
C LYS A 91 11.79 2.45 2.29
N LEU A 92 12.51 1.68 3.10
CA LEU A 92 12.04 1.28 4.41
C LEU A 92 12.73 2.16 5.45
N ASP A 93 11.93 2.86 6.23
CA ASP A 93 12.44 3.71 7.29
C ASP A 93 12.31 2.95 8.60
N ILE A 94 13.45 2.58 9.16
CA ILE A 94 13.51 1.80 10.40
C ILE A 94 13.95 2.73 11.51
N ASP A 95 13.13 2.85 12.54
CA ASP A 95 13.42 3.71 13.67
C ASP A 95 14.79 3.38 14.25
N LYS A 96 15.63 4.40 14.46
CA LYS A 96 16.98 4.31 15.01
C LYS A 96 18.01 3.66 14.09
N LEU A 97 17.60 3.01 13.01
CA LEU A 97 18.54 2.35 12.09
C LEU A 97 18.68 3.09 10.78
N GLY A 98 17.73 3.96 10.44
CA GLY A 98 17.78 4.75 9.22
C GLY A 98 16.97 4.13 8.10
N ARG A 99 17.25 4.58 6.89
CA ARG A 99 16.50 4.17 5.71
C ARG A 99 17.23 3.12 4.90
N VAL A 100 16.48 2.16 4.39
CA VAL A 100 17.01 1.12 3.53
C VAL A 100 16.29 1.22 2.20
N ALA A 101 17.05 1.35 1.11
CA ALA A 101 16.47 1.34 -0.23
C ALA A 101 16.08 -0.08 -0.60
N LEU A 102 14.82 -0.26 -1.02
CA LEU A 102 14.28 -1.57 -1.37
C LEU A 102 14.19 -1.80 -2.87
N CYS A 103 14.13 -0.73 -3.63
CA CYS A 103 14.19 -0.80 -5.09
C CYS A 103 14.49 0.56 -5.71
#